data_d2214f55f16523de584833e396940c8f
#
_entry.id   d2214f55f16523de584833e396940c8f
#
_cell.length_a   1.000
_cell.length_b   1.000
_cell.length_c   1.000
_cell.angle_alpha   90.00
_cell.angle_beta   90.00
_cell.angle_gamma   90.00
#
_symmetry.space_group_name_H-M   'P 1'
#
loop_
_entity.id
_entity.type
_entity.pdbx_description
1 polymer ?
#
loop_
_entity_poly.entity_id
_entity_poly.type
_entity_poly.pdbx_seq_one_letter_code
_entity_poly.pdbx_strand_id
1 'polypeptide(L)'
;LYELINQFLDELQYMEQRFDTVKHEQEEDSFYSIVLPYAEHIDALIADLKTYQNVITQKVNYFNESKFSLLISNLQDLSVECHFARTSRKLFNEKLKAVRYDLNQIKRNGECND
;
A
#
# COMPACT_ATOMS: atom_id res chain seq x y z
N LEU A 1 14.86 1.84 -5.62
CA LEU A 1 13.89 1.02 -4.89
C LEU A 1 13.67 1.50 -3.46
N TYR A 2 14.73 1.82 -2.75
CA TYR A 2 14.65 2.27 -1.36
C TYR A 2 13.73 3.49 -1.20
N GLU A 3 13.92 4.49 -2.03
CA GLU A 3 13.08 5.70 -1.98
C GLU A 3 11.63 5.41 -2.29
N LEU A 4 11.38 4.50 -3.25
CA LEU A 4 10.02 4.10 -3.62
C LEU A 4 9.33 3.40 -2.46
N ILE A 5 10.04 2.50 -1.76
CA ILE A 5 9.46 1.82 -0.59
C ILE A 5 9.12 2.82 0.50
N ASN A 6 9.99 3.81 0.75
CA ASN A 6 9.70 4.86 1.72
C ASN A 6 8.47 5.69 1.32
N GLN A 7 8.29 5.96 0.04
CA GLN A 7 7.09 6.64 -0.45
C GLN A 7 5.84 5.82 -0.13
N PHE A 8 5.88 4.50 -0.35
CA PHE A 8 4.75 3.63 0.00
C PHE A 8 4.48 3.62 1.50
N LEU A 9 5.52 3.59 2.32
CA LEU A 9 5.34 3.61 3.78
C LEU A 9 4.67 4.92 4.23
N ASP A 10 5.04 6.04 3.62
CA ASP A 10 4.40 7.33 3.89
C ASP A 10 2.94 7.32 3.43
N GLU A 11 2.65 6.70 2.28
CA GLU A 11 1.28 6.59 1.79
C GLU A 11 0.42 5.70 2.71
N LEU A 12 0.98 4.63 3.26
CA LEU A 12 0.26 3.81 4.23
C LEU A 12 -0.12 4.61 5.47
N GLN A 13 0.77 5.48 5.93
CA GLN A 13 0.46 6.35 7.07
C GLN A 13 -0.67 7.31 6.72
N TYR A 14 -0.66 7.88 5.53
CA TYR A 14 -1.74 8.73 5.03
C TYR A 14 -3.07 7.96 4.99
N MET A 15 -3.05 6.74 4.44
CA MET A 15 -4.26 5.92 4.34
C MET A 15 -4.83 5.60 5.73
N GLU A 16 -3.97 5.28 6.68
CA GLU A 16 -4.39 4.99 8.05
C GLU A 16 -5.06 6.19 8.70
N GLN A 17 -4.45 7.37 8.57
CA GLN A 17 -5.01 8.61 9.11
C GLN A 17 -6.32 9.00 8.41
N ARG A 18 -6.36 8.83 7.09
CA ARG A 18 -7.56 9.14 6.31
C ARG A 18 -8.72 8.23 6.72
N PHE A 19 -8.46 6.96 6.90
CA PHE A 19 -9.48 6.00 7.31
C PHE A 19 -10.02 6.34 8.71
N ASP A 20 -9.14 6.68 9.65
CA ASP A 20 -9.56 7.06 11.00
C ASP A 20 -10.47 8.31 10.96
N THR A 21 -10.12 9.29 10.15
CA THR A 21 -10.92 10.52 9.99
C THR A 21 -12.30 10.19 9.41
N VAL A 22 -12.34 9.41 8.32
CA VAL A 22 -13.59 9.04 7.66
C VAL A 22 -14.49 8.23 8.61
N LYS A 23 -13.91 7.28 9.37
CA LYS A 23 -14.64 6.49 10.35
C LYS A 23 -15.23 7.36 11.46
N HIS A 24 -14.46 8.33 11.95
CA HIS A 24 -14.91 9.21 13.02
C HIS A 24 -16.01 10.17 12.55
N GLU A 25 -15.81 10.78 11.40
CA GLU A 25 -16.74 11.79 10.86
C GLU A 25 -17.95 11.18 10.16
N GLN A 26 -17.85 9.92 9.75
CA GLN A 26 -18.89 9.22 8.98
C GLN A 26 -19.22 9.93 7.65
N GLU A 27 -18.24 10.67 7.11
CA GLU A 27 -18.37 11.33 5.82
C GLU A 27 -17.41 10.65 4.83
N GLU A 28 -17.96 10.23 3.69
CA GLU A 28 -17.17 9.64 2.62
C GLU A 28 -16.57 10.73 1.74
N ASP A 29 -15.36 10.48 1.25
CA ASP A 29 -14.70 11.38 0.32
C ASP A 29 -15.39 11.33 -1.04
N SER A 30 -15.36 12.46 -1.77
CA SER A 30 -15.88 12.53 -3.12
C SER A 30 -15.11 11.57 -4.03
N PHE A 31 -15.84 10.71 -4.75
CA PHE A 31 -15.22 9.72 -5.62
C PHE A 31 -14.33 10.39 -6.70
N TYR A 32 -14.88 11.35 -7.43
CA TYR A 32 -14.15 11.94 -8.56
C TYR A 32 -13.10 12.95 -8.13
N SER A 33 -13.31 13.64 -7.01
CA SER A 33 -12.41 14.71 -6.58
C SER A 33 -11.28 14.21 -5.67
N ILE A 34 -11.50 13.12 -4.95
CA ILE A 34 -10.55 12.65 -3.93
C ILE A 34 -10.16 11.19 -4.15
N VAL A 35 -11.14 10.28 -4.21
CA VAL A 35 -10.85 8.84 -4.27
C VAL A 35 -10.14 8.46 -5.55
N LEU A 36 -10.68 8.82 -6.70
CA LEU A 36 -10.13 8.44 -7.99
C LEU A 36 -8.73 9.03 -8.23
N PRO A 37 -8.50 10.33 -8.02
CA PRO A 37 -7.14 10.88 -8.18
C PRO A 37 -6.12 10.21 -7.25
N TYR A 38 -6.51 9.89 -6.03
CA TYR A 38 -5.61 9.21 -5.10
C TYR A 38 -5.31 7.78 -5.56
N ALA A 39 -6.32 7.04 -5.99
CA ALA A 39 -6.13 5.69 -6.51
C ALA A 39 -5.21 5.69 -7.74
N GLU A 40 -5.35 6.68 -8.62
CA GLU A 40 -4.48 6.83 -9.78
C GLU A 40 -3.04 7.14 -9.37
N HIS A 41 -2.86 7.96 -8.32
CA HIS A 41 -1.54 8.25 -7.76
C HIS A 41 -0.86 6.97 -7.25
N ILE A 42 -1.59 6.15 -6.52
CA ILE A 42 -1.06 4.88 -6.01
C ILE A 42 -0.78 3.92 -7.16
N ASP A 43 -1.65 3.86 -8.18
CA ASP A 43 -1.43 3.01 -9.35
C ASP A 43 -0.14 3.40 -10.10
N ALA A 44 0.18 4.68 -10.17
CA ALA A 44 1.43 5.13 -10.77
C ALA A 44 2.65 4.65 -9.97
N LEU A 45 2.58 4.72 -8.64
CA LEU A 45 3.64 4.18 -7.77
C LEU A 45 3.75 2.66 -7.91
N ILE A 46 2.62 1.97 -8.04
CA ILE A 46 2.59 0.52 -8.26
C ILE A 46 3.25 0.15 -9.59
N ALA A 47 3.01 0.93 -10.64
CA ALA A 47 3.66 0.70 -11.93
C ALA A 47 5.18 0.74 -11.79
N ASP A 48 5.71 1.69 -11.03
CA ASP A 48 7.13 1.76 -10.73
C ASP A 48 7.59 0.56 -9.92
N LEU A 49 6.83 0.14 -8.92
CA LEU A 49 7.17 -1.01 -8.08
C LEU A 49 7.26 -2.29 -8.90
N LYS A 50 6.38 -2.47 -9.88
CA LYS A 50 6.38 -3.66 -10.75
C LYS A 50 7.68 -3.80 -11.54
N THR A 51 8.37 -2.69 -11.82
CA THR A 51 9.66 -2.77 -12.53
C THR A 51 10.74 -3.42 -11.67
N TYR A 52 10.54 -3.51 -10.35
CA TYR A 52 11.48 -4.12 -9.41
C TYR A 52 11.07 -5.54 -8.99
N GLN A 53 10.03 -6.11 -9.61
CA GLN A 53 9.51 -7.42 -9.18
C GLN A 53 10.59 -8.49 -9.13
N ASN A 54 11.43 -8.60 -10.16
CA ASN A 54 12.49 -9.61 -10.21
C ASN A 54 13.52 -9.39 -9.11
N VAL A 55 13.89 -8.16 -8.86
CA VAL A 55 14.84 -7.82 -7.78
C VAL A 55 14.27 -8.22 -6.42
N ILE A 56 13.00 -7.89 -6.18
CA ILE A 56 12.32 -8.18 -4.91
C ILE A 56 12.21 -9.69 -4.69
N THR A 57 11.77 -10.44 -5.70
CA THR A 57 11.60 -11.89 -5.57
C THR A 57 12.93 -12.62 -5.39
N GLN A 58 14.03 -12.05 -5.86
CA GLN A 58 15.36 -12.61 -5.65
C GLN A 58 15.93 -12.30 -4.28
N LYS A 59 15.68 -11.10 -3.75
CA LYS A 59 16.30 -10.65 -2.50
C LYS A 59 15.51 -11.03 -1.24
N VAL A 60 14.20 -11.19 -1.34
CA VAL A 60 13.34 -11.51 -0.20
C VAL A 60 12.86 -12.95 -0.33
N ASN A 61 13.39 -13.83 0.54
CA ASN A 61 13.24 -15.28 0.40
C ASN A 61 11.81 -15.78 0.28
N TYR A 62 10.86 -15.18 1.01
CA TYR A 62 9.47 -15.64 0.97
C TYR A 62 8.63 -14.97 -0.11
N PHE A 63 9.22 -14.00 -0.84
CA PHE A 63 8.50 -13.23 -1.84
C PHE A 63 8.54 -13.94 -3.19
N ASN A 64 7.48 -14.64 -3.50
CA ASN A 64 7.30 -15.23 -4.83
C ASN A 64 6.32 -14.36 -5.63
N GLU A 65 6.02 -14.78 -6.85
CA GLU A 65 5.11 -14.06 -7.74
C GLU A 65 3.72 -13.87 -7.13
N SER A 66 3.19 -14.92 -6.49
CA SER A 66 1.87 -14.85 -5.83
C SER A 66 1.87 -13.84 -4.68
N LYS A 67 2.93 -13.82 -3.89
CA LYS A 67 3.06 -12.90 -2.78
C LYS A 67 3.18 -11.46 -3.27
N PHE A 68 3.91 -11.25 -4.35
CA PHE A 68 4.03 -9.94 -4.97
C PHE A 68 2.67 -9.45 -5.49
N SER A 69 1.92 -10.32 -6.17
CA SER A 69 0.59 -9.99 -6.67
C SER A 69 -0.37 -9.63 -5.53
N LEU A 70 -0.27 -10.32 -4.40
CA LEU A 70 -1.10 -10.02 -3.23
C LEU A 70 -0.74 -8.65 -2.64
N LEU A 71 0.55 -8.32 -2.57
CA LEU A 71 0.99 -6.99 -2.12
C LEU A 71 0.37 -5.89 -2.99
N ILE A 72 0.44 -6.05 -4.31
CA ILE A 72 -0.14 -5.08 -5.25
C ILE A 72 -1.66 -4.95 -5.02
N SER A 73 -2.36 -6.08 -4.94
CA SER A 73 -3.80 -6.10 -4.73
C SER A 73 -4.20 -5.40 -3.43
N ASN A 74 -3.46 -5.67 -2.35
CA ASN A 74 -3.74 -5.03 -1.06
C ASN A 74 -3.48 -3.52 -1.09
N LEU A 75 -2.44 -3.08 -1.78
CA LEU A 75 -2.17 -1.64 -1.95
C LEU A 75 -3.31 -0.95 -2.71
N GLN A 76 -3.81 -1.57 -3.77
CA GLN A 76 -4.94 -1.05 -4.54
C GLN A 76 -6.19 -0.97 -3.67
N ASP A 77 -6.50 -2.04 -2.94
CA ASP A 77 -7.65 -2.07 -2.05
C ASP A 77 -7.58 -0.97 -1.00
N LEU A 78 -6.44 -0.85 -0.32
CA LEU A 78 -6.26 0.15 0.73
C LEU A 78 -6.42 1.58 0.21
N SER A 79 -5.94 1.85 -1.01
CA SER A 79 -6.01 3.18 -1.60
C SER A 79 -7.44 3.66 -1.84
N VAL A 80 -8.37 2.73 -2.00
CA VAL A 80 -9.80 3.02 -2.18
C VAL A 80 -10.54 2.93 -0.84
N GLU A 81 -10.33 1.84 -0.11
CA GLU A 81 -11.05 1.54 1.13
C GLU A 81 -10.84 2.57 2.22
N CYS A 82 -9.70 3.26 2.24
CA CYS A 82 -9.40 4.27 3.26
C CYS A 82 -10.34 5.48 3.19
N HIS A 83 -11.07 5.64 2.11
CA HIS A 83 -11.97 6.79 1.89
C HIS A 83 -13.43 6.48 2.28
N PHE A 84 -13.75 5.27 2.72
CA PHE A 84 -15.13 4.87 2.96
C PHE A 84 -15.35 4.42 4.40
N ALA A 85 -16.31 5.07 5.07
CA ALA A 85 -16.67 4.75 6.46
C ALA A 85 -17.22 3.33 6.61
N ARG A 86 -17.80 2.76 5.55
CA ARG A 86 -18.37 1.40 5.57
C ARG A 86 -17.32 0.30 5.55
N THR A 87 -16.06 0.64 5.23
CA THR A 87 -14.98 -0.34 5.21
C THR A 87 -14.80 -0.96 6.60
N SER A 88 -14.66 -2.30 6.66
CA SER A 88 -14.41 -2.99 7.91
C SER A 88 -13.06 -2.57 8.49
N ARG A 89 -13.05 -2.06 9.73
CA ARG A 89 -11.81 -1.67 10.40
C ARG A 89 -10.89 -2.87 10.58
N LYS A 90 -11.44 -4.02 10.93
CA LYS A 90 -10.65 -5.24 11.11
C LYS A 90 -9.92 -5.63 9.81
N LEU A 91 -10.66 -5.69 8.70
CA LEU A 91 -10.10 -6.10 7.41
C LEU A 91 -9.11 -5.07 6.89
N PHE A 92 -9.41 -3.79 7.06
CA PHE A 92 -8.50 -2.71 6.66
C PHE A 92 -7.18 -2.82 7.42
N ASN A 93 -7.24 -3.00 8.74
CA ASN A 93 -6.05 -3.10 9.58
C ASN A 93 -5.24 -4.35 9.26
N GLU A 94 -5.88 -5.47 8.93
CA GLU A 94 -5.17 -6.69 8.53
C GLU A 94 -4.36 -6.47 7.25
N LYS A 95 -4.95 -5.83 6.25
CA LYS A 95 -4.25 -5.50 5.00
C LYS A 95 -3.12 -4.51 5.25
N LEU A 96 -3.38 -3.49 6.06
CA LEU A 96 -2.40 -2.46 6.38
C LEU A 96 -1.16 -3.07 7.06
N LYS A 97 -1.37 -3.95 8.03
CA LYS A 97 -0.29 -4.64 8.73
C LYS A 97 0.52 -5.53 7.78
N ALA A 98 -0.17 -6.30 6.94
CA ALA A 98 0.49 -7.20 5.99
C ALA A 98 1.35 -6.41 4.99
N VAL A 99 0.82 -5.35 4.44
CA VAL A 99 1.54 -4.51 3.48
C VAL A 99 2.73 -3.83 4.14
N ARG A 100 2.52 -3.27 5.33
CA ARG A 100 3.60 -2.60 6.07
C ARG A 100 4.73 -3.57 6.39
N TYR A 101 4.40 -4.77 6.81
CA TYR A 101 5.40 -5.82 7.07
C TYR A 101 6.19 -6.14 5.80
N ASP A 102 5.50 -6.39 4.69
CA ASP A 102 6.14 -6.73 3.43
C ASP A 102 7.06 -5.62 2.93
N LEU A 103 6.60 -4.37 2.97
CA LEU A 103 7.40 -3.23 2.53
C LEU A 103 8.66 -3.06 3.39
N ASN A 104 8.54 -3.27 4.70
CA ASN A 104 9.69 -3.19 5.60
C ASN A 104 10.68 -4.31 5.34
N GLN A 105 10.21 -5.52 4.99
CA GLN A 105 11.10 -6.62 4.62
C GLN A 105 11.86 -6.31 3.32
N ILE A 106 11.18 -5.74 2.33
CA ILE A 106 11.80 -5.32 1.07
C ILE A 106 12.85 -4.25 1.34
N LYS A 107 12.51 -3.25 2.15
CA LYS A 107 13.41 -2.17 2.52
C LYS A 107 14.67 -2.69 3.19
N ARG A 108 14.51 -3.59 4.17
CA ARG A 108 15.63 -4.17 4.92
C ARG A 108 16.57 -4.95 4.01
N ASN A 109 16.03 -5.78 3.13
CA ASN A 109 16.83 -6.60 2.25
C ASN A 109 17.49 -5.78 1.15
N GLY A 110 16.85 -4.72 0.70
CA GLY A 110 17.41 -3.78 -0.27
C GLY A 110 18.61 -3.03 0.30
N GLU A 111 18.51 -2.57 1.55
CA GLU A 111 19.58 -1.85 2.24
C GLU A 111 20.85 -2.69 2.38
N CYS A 112 20.68 -3.98 2.62
CA CYS A 112 21.82 -4.88 2.83
C CYS A 112 22.67 -5.06 1.56
N ASN A 113 22.17 -4.66 0.41
CA ASN A 113 22.79 -4.93 -0.89
C ASN A 113 23.16 -3.66 -1.67
N ASP A 114 22.95 -2.52 -1.07
CA ASP A 114 23.26 -1.23 -1.72
C ASP A 114 24.69 -0.78 -1.45
#